data_2bb7006f72eee6a19c22440d14ac397e
#
_entry.id   2bb7006f72eee6a19c22440d14ac397e
#
_cell.length_a   1.000
_cell.length_b   1.000
_cell.length_c   1.000
_cell.angle_alpha   90.00
_cell.angle_beta   90.00
_cell.angle_gamma   90.00
#
_symmetry.space_group_name_H-M   'P 1'
#
loop_
_entity.id
_entity.type
_entity.pdbx_description
1 polymer ?
#
loop_
_entity_poly.entity_id
_entity_poly.type
_entity_poly.pdbx_seq_one_letter_code
_entity_poly.pdbx_strand_id
1 'polypeptide(L)'
;VQELVNTFAFAIQPIMIVTLVATMFGALLAMGAFRVLQARAVEILVQRLYTRLAVAFTEALPRFRENVFLPQHTNTFIEAELLPRALVAMLVDVINVSVSGAIGMAILIMYHPYFLGYNTLLITGFAFLLTFFGRGGLRITQRVSRLHYQTFHWLQDIGINRLHFKSTDSLPLLLKKTDALVKAYVMARKTRSDILSGAQYKSTVVFQAVAHSGMIGLGGWLLS
;
A
#
# COMPACT_ATOMS: atom_id res chain seq x y z
N VAL A 1 8.38 37.03 -9.81
CA VAL A 1 9.42 36.06 -9.42
C VAL A 1 10.77 36.75 -9.26
N GLN A 2 11.15 37.62 -10.22
CA GLN A 2 12.44 38.36 -10.18
C GLN A 2 12.53 39.37 -9.05
N GLU A 3 11.45 40.10 -8.74
CA GLU A 3 11.37 40.99 -7.60
C GLU A 3 11.46 40.25 -6.26
N LEU A 4 10.82 39.07 -6.15
CA LEU A 4 10.84 38.25 -4.96
C LEU A 4 12.25 37.71 -4.71
N VAL A 5 12.94 37.25 -5.75
CA VAL A 5 14.33 36.79 -5.67
C VAL A 5 15.28 37.93 -5.31
N ASN A 6 15.11 39.13 -5.90
CA ASN A 6 15.91 40.30 -5.56
C ASN A 6 15.69 40.79 -4.12
N THR A 7 14.43 40.85 -3.67
CA THR A 7 14.11 41.29 -2.29
C THR A 7 14.65 40.28 -1.27
N PHE A 8 14.56 38.98 -1.54
CA PHE A 8 15.14 37.96 -0.67
C PHE A 8 16.67 37.91 -0.72
N ALA A 9 17.28 38.07 -1.89
CA ALA A 9 18.75 37.99 -2.03
C ALA A 9 19.49 39.14 -1.36
N PHE A 10 18.91 40.34 -1.27
CA PHE A 10 19.57 41.53 -0.70
C PHE A 10 19.16 41.86 0.74
N ALA A 11 18.05 41.34 1.25
CA ALA A 11 17.56 41.62 2.61
C ALA A 11 17.93 40.54 3.64
N ILE A 12 18.49 39.40 3.23
CA ILE A 12 18.79 38.30 4.15
C ILE A 12 20.13 38.56 4.83
N GLN A 13 20.08 38.98 6.09
CA GLN A 13 21.26 39.02 6.94
C GLN A 13 21.85 37.59 7.04
N PRO A 14 23.17 37.39 6.97
CA PRO A 14 23.85 36.09 7.01
C PRO A 14 23.40 35.25 8.22
N ILE A 15 23.04 35.89 9.30
CA ILE A 15 22.53 35.24 10.52
C ILE A 15 21.17 34.52 10.28
N MET A 16 20.30 35.07 9.41
CA MET A 16 19.02 34.44 9.05
C MET A 16 19.25 33.17 8.23
N ILE A 17 20.23 33.13 7.35
CA ILE A 17 20.57 31.94 6.57
C ILE A 17 21.09 30.85 7.51
N VAL A 18 21.97 31.19 8.43
CA VAL A 18 22.53 30.22 9.40
C VAL A 18 21.43 29.66 10.30
N THR A 19 20.54 30.49 10.81
CA THR A 19 19.40 30.00 11.63
C THR A 19 18.44 29.12 10.84
N LEU A 20 18.15 29.46 9.57
CA LEU A 20 17.29 28.67 8.71
C LEU A 20 17.92 27.30 8.40
N VAL A 21 19.22 27.28 8.08
CA VAL A 21 19.96 26.02 7.84
C VAL A 21 20.03 25.17 9.11
N ALA A 22 20.30 25.77 10.27
CA ALA A 22 20.34 25.08 11.54
C ALA A 22 18.98 24.49 11.92
N THR A 23 17.89 25.22 11.72
CA THR A 23 16.51 24.73 11.98
C THR A 23 16.13 23.63 11.01
N MET A 24 16.45 23.74 9.70
CA MET A 24 16.24 22.66 8.74
C MET A 24 17.02 21.41 9.10
N PHE A 25 18.29 21.55 9.46
CA PHE A 25 19.13 20.42 9.86
C PHE A 25 18.60 19.75 11.13
N GLY A 26 18.22 20.53 12.14
CA GLY A 26 17.56 20.03 13.35
C GLY A 26 16.26 19.28 13.07
N ALA A 27 15.42 19.82 12.18
CA ALA A 27 14.19 19.17 11.76
C ALA A 27 14.44 17.85 11.03
N LEU A 28 15.45 17.79 10.14
CA LEU A 28 15.83 16.56 9.44
C LEU A 28 16.37 15.49 10.40
N LEU A 29 17.18 15.86 11.39
CA LEU A 29 17.68 14.95 12.42
C LEU A 29 16.52 14.41 13.27
N ALA A 30 15.59 15.28 13.71
CA ALA A 30 14.41 14.87 14.46
C ALA A 30 13.54 13.91 13.66
N MET A 31 13.32 14.20 12.37
CA MET A 31 12.57 13.33 11.47
C MET A 31 13.29 11.98 11.28
N GLY A 32 14.62 11.97 11.15
CA GLY A 32 15.42 10.75 11.06
C GLY A 32 15.30 9.89 12.33
N ALA A 33 15.43 10.50 13.51
CA ALA A 33 15.26 9.83 14.80
C ALA A 33 13.84 9.25 14.96
N PHE A 34 12.82 10.02 14.58
CA PHE A 34 11.44 9.57 14.61
C PHE A 34 11.19 8.36 13.70
N ARG A 35 11.75 8.35 12.48
CA ARG A 35 11.67 7.20 11.56
C ARG A 35 12.32 5.95 12.13
N VAL A 36 13.45 6.08 12.80
CA VAL A 36 14.14 4.93 13.45
C VAL A 36 13.28 4.36 14.59
N LEU A 37 12.71 5.23 15.43
CA LEU A 37 11.79 4.81 16.50
C LEU A 37 10.54 4.13 15.94
N GLN A 38 9.97 4.69 14.89
CA GLN A 38 8.83 4.13 14.19
C GLN A 38 9.14 2.75 13.60
N ALA A 39 10.30 2.58 12.94
CA ALA A 39 10.72 1.29 12.40
C ALA A 39 10.87 0.22 13.49
N ARG A 40 11.45 0.57 14.65
CA ARG A 40 11.54 -0.33 15.82
C ARG A 40 10.16 -0.69 16.38
N ALA A 41 9.26 0.27 16.51
CA ALA A 41 7.91 0.02 16.99
C ALA A 41 7.13 -0.91 16.05
N VAL A 42 7.27 -0.71 14.74
CA VAL A 42 6.70 -1.59 13.70
C VAL A 42 7.23 -3.02 13.85
N GLU A 43 8.54 -3.18 14.00
CA GLU A 43 9.14 -4.52 14.15
C GLU A 43 8.63 -5.25 15.39
N ILE A 44 8.55 -4.56 16.53
CA ILE A 44 8.00 -5.15 17.77
C ILE A 44 6.53 -5.55 17.58
N LEU A 45 5.74 -4.71 16.90
CA LEU A 45 4.33 -5.01 16.64
C LEU A 45 4.18 -6.22 15.70
N VAL A 46 4.98 -6.29 14.64
CA VAL A 46 4.99 -7.42 13.70
C VAL A 46 5.34 -8.71 14.43
N GLN A 47 6.39 -8.71 15.24
CA GLN A 47 6.81 -9.88 16.02
C GLN A 47 5.71 -10.34 16.99
N ARG A 48 5.09 -9.42 17.73
CA ARG A 48 3.99 -9.75 18.65
C ARG A 48 2.78 -10.33 17.92
N LEU A 49 2.43 -9.75 16.77
CA LEU A 49 1.28 -10.19 15.98
C LEU A 49 1.55 -11.56 15.37
N TYR A 50 2.76 -11.79 14.87
CA TYR A 50 3.20 -13.07 14.35
C TYR A 50 3.18 -14.15 15.43
N THR A 51 3.72 -13.88 16.62
CA THR A 51 3.71 -14.84 17.74
C THR A 51 2.29 -15.21 18.14
N ARG A 52 1.37 -14.23 18.23
CA ARG A 52 -0.04 -14.50 18.55
C ARG A 52 -0.72 -15.33 17.46
N LEU A 53 -0.45 -15.05 16.19
CA LEU A 53 -0.97 -15.83 15.06
C LEU A 53 -0.42 -17.26 15.09
N ALA A 54 0.88 -17.44 15.37
CA ALA A 54 1.50 -18.74 15.48
C ALA A 54 0.87 -19.60 16.61
N VAL A 55 0.68 -19.00 17.78
CA VAL A 55 0.02 -19.67 18.91
C VAL A 55 -1.42 -20.05 18.55
N ALA A 56 -2.20 -19.09 18.04
CA ALA A 56 -3.59 -19.35 17.65
C ALA A 56 -3.71 -20.44 16.57
N PHE A 57 -2.78 -20.47 15.62
CA PHE A 57 -2.72 -21.49 14.59
C PHE A 57 -2.39 -22.86 15.19
N THR A 58 -1.41 -22.92 16.09
CA THR A 58 -1.03 -24.17 16.78
C THR A 58 -2.18 -24.72 17.65
N GLU A 59 -2.95 -23.88 18.30
CA GLU A 59 -4.15 -24.25 19.06
C GLU A 59 -5.30 -24.72 18.17
N ALA A 60 -5.40 -24.19 16.96
CA ALA A 60 -6.43 -24.56 15.98
C ALA A 60 -6.11 -25.86 15.24
N LEU A 61 -4.82 -26.21 15.04
CA LEU A 61 -4.37 -27.38 14.30
C LEU A 61 -5.03 -28.71 14.73
N PRO A 62 -5.15 -29.05 16.03
CA PRO A 62 -5.78 -30.31 16.47
C PRO A 62 -7.29 -30.36 16.21
N ARG A 63 -7.93 -29.21 15.93
CA ARG A 63 -9.37 -29.10 15.67
C ARG A 63 -9.74 -29.30 14.22
N PHE A 64 -8.74 -29.29 13.32
CA PHE A 64 -8.98 -29.58 11.90
C PHE A 64 -9.22 -31.08 11.72
N ARG A 65 -10.27 -31.44 10.97
CA ARG A 65 -10.57 -32.83 10.63
C ARG A 65 -9.41 -33.44 9.83
N GLU A 66 -9.12 -34.72 10.06
CA GLU A 66 -8.01 -35.50 9.46
C GLU A 66 -7.94 -35.46 7.92
N ASN A 67 -9.03 -35.10 7.24
CA ASN A 67 -9.09 -35.02 5.79
C ASN A 67 -8.62 -33.67 5.19
N VAL A 68 -8.19 -32.72 6.03
CA VAL A 68 -7.70 -31.41 5.55
C VAL A 68 -6.18 -31.48 5.41
N PHE A 69 -5.71 -31.40 4.19
CA PHE A 69 -4.31 -31.54 3.82
C PHE A 69 -3.39 -30.60 4.63
N LEU A 70 -2.55 -31.15 5.49
CA LEU A 70 -1.57 -30.43 6.33
C LEU A 70 -0.69 -29.45 5.54
N PRO A 71 -0.20 -29.77 4.32
CA PRO A 71 0.61 -28.84 3.52
C PRO A 71 -0.10 -27.54 3.14
N GLN A 72 -1.42 -27.56 2.99
CA GLN A 72 -2.19 -26.36 2.65
C GLN A 72 -2.16 -25.34 3.78
N HIS A 73 -2.30 -25.83 5.02
CA HIS A 73 -2.30 -24.97 6.20
C HIS A 73 -0.90 -24.47 6.54
N THR A 74 0.14 -25.28 6.29
CA THR A 74 1.54 -24.86 6.49
C THR A 74 1.93 -23.74 5.53
N ASN A 75 1.53 -23.83 4.25
CA ASN A 75 1.77 -22.75 3.29
C ASN A 75 0.97 -21.48 3.63
N THR A 76 -0.28 -21.62 4.07
CA THR A 76 -1.08 -20.48 4.56
C THR A 76 -0.42 -19.81 5.77
N PHE A 77 0.24 -20.59 6.63
CA PHE A 77 0.98 -20.07 7.78
C PHE A 77 2.25 -19.29 7.36
N ILE A 78 2.99 -19.82 6.38
CA ILE A 78 4.17 -19.12 5.83
C ILE A 78 3.74 -17.81 5.16
N GLU A 79 2.64 -17.81 4.42
CA GLU A 79 2.08 -16.58 3.84
C GLU A 79 1.50 -15.63 4.92
N ALA A 80 1.01 -16.16 6.03
CA ALA A 80 0.54 -15.38 7.18
C ALA A 80 1.67 -14.60 7.86
N GLU A 81 2.93 -14.91 7.63
CA GLU A 81 4.07 -14.09 8.07
C GLU A 81 4.08 -12.71 7.37
N LEU A 82 3.67 -12.67 6.11
CA LEU A 82 3.62 -11.41 5.34
C LEU A 82 2.44 -10.52 5.75
N LEU A 83 1.37 -11.11 6.27
CA LEU A 83 0.14 -10.39 6.63
C LEU A 83 0.35 -9.36 7.76
N PRO A 84 0.97 -9.70 8.91
CA PRO A 84 1.24 -8.75 9.98
C PRO A 84 2.10 -7.58 9.51
N ARG A 85 3.14 -7.85 8.71
CA ARG A 85 4.02 -6.80 8.18
C ARG A 85 3.25 -5.84 7.27
N ALA A 86 2.42 -6.36 6.37
CA ALA A 86 1.61 -5.55 5.47
C ALA A 86 0.56 -4.72 6.23
N LEU A 87 -0.12 -5.30 7.22
CA LEU A 87 -1.12 -4.62 8.04
C LEU A 87 -0.50 -3.50 8.89
N VAL A 88 0.63 -3.78 9.56
CA VAL A 88 1.32 -2.79 10.39
C VAL A 88 1.88 -1.66 9.52
N ALA A 89 2.49 -1.97 8.37
CA ALA A 89 2.97 -0.96 7.44
C ALA A 89 1.82 -0.06 6.96
N MET A 90 0.70 -0.64 6.54
CA MET A 90 -0.48 0.11 6.12
C MET A 90 -1.03 1.01 7.23
N LEU A 91 -1.10 0.52 8.47
CA LEU A 91 -1.59 1.29 9.61
C LEU A 91 -0.67 2.47 9.92
N VAL A 92 0.63 2.26 9.87
CA VAL A 92 1.64 3.29 10.05
C VAL A 92 1.57 4.35 8.96
N ASP A 93 1.42 3.95 7.69
CA ASP A 93 1.26 4.87 6.57
C ASP A 93 0.00 5.72 6.71
N VAL A 94 -1.13 5.12 7.12
CA VAL A 94 -2.38 5.85 7.39
C VAL A 94 -2.20 6.88 8.50
N ILE A 95 -1.52 6.52 9.60
CA ILE A 95 -1.25 7.45 10.70
C ILE A 95 -0.36 8.60 10.22
N ASN A 96 0.74 8.30 9.52
CA ASN A 96 1.66 9.31 9.01
C ASN A 96 0.98 10.29 8.06
N VAL A 97 0.20 9.78 7.11
CA VAL A 97 -0.55 10.62 6.16
C VAL A 97 -1.59 11.46 6.89
N SER A 98 -2.28 10.91 7.89
CA SER A 98 -3.28 11.63 8.66
C SER A 98 -2.66 12.77 9.49
N VAL A 99 -1.55 12.49 10.18
CA VAL A 99 -0.85 13.49 11.00
C VAL A 99 -0.24 14.58 10.11
N SER A 100 0.47 14.20 9.05
CA SER A 100 1.08 15.16 8.12
C SER A 100 0.01 16.00 7.41
N GLY A 101 -1.10 15.39 7.03
CA GLY A 101 -2.24 16.06 6.42
C GLY A 101 -2.91 17.05 7.39
N ALA A 102 -3.10 16.67 8.64
CA ALA A 102 -3.68 17.56 9.66
C ALA A 102 -2.78 18.78 9.94
N ILE A 103 -1.47 18.56 10.05
CA ILE A 103 -0.50 19.67 10.24
C ILE A 103 -0.50 20.61 9.02
N GLY A 104 -0.40 20.04 7.82
CA GLY A 104 -0.45 20.83 6.58
C GLY A 104 -1.75 21.63 6.44
N MET A 105 -2.88 21.01 6.79
CA MET A 105 -4.19 21.66 6.79
C MET A 105 -4.25 22.81 7.81
N ALA A 106 -3.74 22.60 9.03
CA ALA A 106 -3.70 23.64 10.06
C ALA A 106 -2.88 24.86 9.60
N ILE A 107 -1.71 24.63 8.99
CA ILE A 107 -0.87 25.71 8.45
C ILE A 107 -1.61 26.48 7.35
N LEU A 108 -2.25 25.79 6.40
CA LEU A 108 -2.97 26.42 5.29
C LEU A 108 -4.17 27.23 5.76
N ILE A 109 -4.90 26.79 6.77
CA ILE A 109 -6.03 27.51 7.36
C ILE A 109 -5.56 28.81 8.02
N MET A 110 -4.37 28.82 8.63
CA MET A 110 -3.80 30.02 9.23
C MET A 110 -3.51 31.11 8.18
N TYR A 111 -3.24 30.74 6.93
CA TYR A 111 -3.05 31.71 5.84
C TYR A 111 -4.38 32.28 5.33
N HIS A 112 -5.36 31.42 5.05
CA HIS A 112 -6.68 31.90 4.60
C HIS A 112 -7.76 30.78 4.76
N PRO A 113 -8.99 31.13 5.24
CA PRO A 113 -10.05 30.16 5.49
C PRO A 113 -10.56 29.45 4.21
N TYR A 114 -10.40 30.02 3.01
CA TYR A 114 -10.76 29.32 1.77
C TYR A 114 -9.97 28.05 1.51
N PHE A 115 -8.77 27.92 2.04
CA PHE A 115 -8.01 26.68 1.98
C PHE A 115 -8.68 25.52 2.75
N LEU A 116 -9.49 25.81 3.78
CA LEU A 116 -10.28 24.78 4.45
C LEU A 116 -11.28 24.16 3.48
N GLY A 117 -12.06 24.98 2.76
CA GLY A 117 -13.04 24.49 1.79
C GLY A 117 -12.38 23.68 0.67
N TYR A 118 -11.28 24.21 0.13
CA TYR A 118 -10.51 23.53 -0.90
C TYR A 118 -9.96 22.16 -0.44
N ASN A 119 -9.33 22.10 0.74
CA ASN A 119 -8.81 20.85 1.28
C ASN A 119 -9.90 19.82 1.58
N THR A 120 -11.05 20.27 2.09
CA THR A 120 -12.21 19.41 2.33
C THR A 120 -12.71 18.78 1.02
N LEU A 121 -12.77 19.56 -0.05
CA LEU A 121 -13.14 19.07 -1.39
C LEU A 121 -12.12 18.05 -1.92
N LEU A 122 -10.82 18.31 -1.73
CA LEU A 122 -9.77 17.37 -2.13
C LEU A 122 -9.83 16.06 -1.34
N ILE A 123 -10.00 16.11 -0.03
CA ILE A 123 -10.11 14.93 0.83
C ILE A 123 -11.32 14.08 0.40
N THR A 124 -12.46 14.73 0.18
CA THR A 124 -13.69 14.05 -0.26
C THR A 124 -13.52 13.42 -1.65
N GLY A 125 -12.93 14.13 -2.59
CA GLY A 125 -12.62 13.62 -3.93
C GLY A 125 -11.66 12.43 -3.89
N PHE A 126 -10.63 12.50 -3.07
CA PHE A 126 -9.67 11.40 -2.90
C PHE A 126 -10.31 10.18 -2.23
N ALA A 127 -11.13 10.39 -1.19
CA ALA A 127 -11.88 9.30 -0.54
C ALA A 127 -12.85 8.62 -1.51
N PHE A 128 -13.49 9.39 -2.38
CA PHE A 128 -14.34 8.84 -3.45
C PHE A 128 -13.53 7.96 -4.41
N LEU A 129 -12.38 8.44 -4.90
CA LEU A 129 -11.48 7.67 -5.76
C LEU A 129 -11.01 6.38 -5.09
N LEU A 130 -10.56 6.46 -3.83
CA LEU A 130 -10.14 5.29 -3.06
C LEU A 130 -11.27 4.26 -2.90
N THR A 131 -12.49 4.72 -2.61
CA THR A 131 -13.63 3.82 -2.43
C THR A 131 -14.01 3.15 -3.74
N PHE A 132 -14.01 3.90 -4.84
CA PHE A 132 -14.37 3.40 -6.17
C PHE A 132 -13.37 2.34 -6.66
N PHE A 133 -12.08 2.67 -6.66
CA PHE A 133 -11.03 1.74 -7.10
C PHE A 133 -10.72 0.64 -6.07
N GLY A 134 -10.82 0.94 -4.78
CA GLY A 134 -10.53 -0.01 -3.71
C GLY A 134 -11.47 -1.21 -3.74
N ARG A 135 -12.77 -1.00 -3.94
CA ARG A 135 -13.74 -2.09 -4.05
C ARG A 135 -13.47 -2.99 -5.25
N GLY A 136 -13.13 -2.41 -6.40
CA GLY A 136 -12.77 -3.16 -7.61
C GLY A 136 -11.45 -3.91 -7.43
N GLY A 137 -10.44 -3.24 -6.91
CA GLY A 137 -9.13 -3.81 -6.65
C GLY A 137 -9.16 -4.96 -5.65
N LEU A 138 -9.99 -4.86 -4.60
CA LEU A 138 -10.12 -5.92 -3.60
C LEU A 138 -10.75 -7.18 -4.18
N ARG A 139 -11.81 -7.05 -4.96
CA ARG A 139 -12.46 -8.19 -5.63
C ARG A 139 -11.52 -8.91 -6.60
N ILE A 140 -10.79 -8.15 -7.42
CA ILE A 140 -9.87 -8.76 -8.37
C ILE A 140 -8.65 -9.39 -7.68
N THR A 141 -8.17 -8.79 -6.59
CA THR A 141 -7.07 -9.35 -5.79
C THR A 141 -7.50 -10.68 -5.15
N GLN A 142 -8.70 -10.77 -4.60
CA GLN A 142 -9.25 -12.03 -4.07
C GLN A 142 -9.37 -13.11 -5.16
N ARG A 143 -9.78 -12.72 -6.38
CA ARG A 143 -9.84 -13.65 -7.52
C ARG A 143 -8.46 -14.15 -7.91
N VAL A 144 -7.47 -13.26 -7.97
CA VAL A 144 -6.06 -13.63 -8.27
C VAL A 144 -5.51 -14.59 -7.22
N SER A 145 -5.72 -14.30 -5.93
CA SER A 145 -5.29 -15.17 -4.83
C SER A 145 -5.94 -16.55 -4.93
N ARG A 146 -7.26 -16.62 -5.16
CA ARG A 146 -7.97 -17.89 -5.32
C ARG A 146 -7.41 -18.73 -6.47
N LEU A 147 -7.17 -18.11 -7.64
CA LEU A 147 -6.61 -18.81 -8.79
C LEU A 147 -5.16 -19.23 -8.56
N HIS A 148 -4.40 -18.43 -7.83
CA HIS A 148 -3.04 -18.78 -7.41
C HIS A 148 -3.05 -20.04 -6.54
N TYR A 149 -3.89 -20.09 -5.51
CA TYR A 149 -4.05 -21.25 -4.65
C TYR A 149 -4.50 -22.50 -5.42
N GLN A 150 -5.49 -22.35 -6.31
CA GLN A 150 -5.95 -23.48 -7.14
C GLN A 150 -4.84 -24.04 -8.02
N THR A 151 -4.03 -23.16 -8.63
CA THR A 151 -2.90 -23.58 -9.47
C THR A 151 -1.81 -24.26 -8.63
N PHE A 152 -1.50 -23.68 -7.47
CA PHE A 152 -0.50 -24.23 -6.56
C PHE A 152 -0.91 -25.60 -6.03
N HIS A 153 -2.15 -25.77 -5.58
CA HIS A 153 -2.66 -27.06 -5.12
C HIS A 153 -2.65 -28.11 -6.21
N TRP A 154 -3.04 -27.73 -7.42
CA TRP A 154 -2.99 -28.63 -8.55
C TRP A 154 -1.56 -29.13 -8.83
N LEU A 155 -0.57 -28.26 -8.80
CA LEU A 155 0.82 -28.63 -8.99
C LEU A 155 1.34 -29.50 -7.84
N GLN A 156 0.93 -29.22 -6.62
CA GLN A 156 1.26 -30.01 -5.44
C GLN A 156 0.64 -31.41 -5.51
N ASP A 157 -0.62 -31.53 -5.92
CA ASP A 157 -1.29 -32.82 -6.11
C ASP A 157 -0.57 -33.69 -7.16
N ILE A 158 -0.12 -33.08 -8.26
CA ILE A 158 0.69 -33.77 -9.27
C ILE A 158 2.00 -34.26 -8.63
N GLY A 159 2.66 -33.40 -7.84
CA GLY A 159 3.94 -33.74 -7.19
C GLY A 159 3.82 -34.92 -6.20
N ILE A 160 2.76 -34.91 -5.39
CA ILE A 160 2.50 -35.96 -4.40
C ILE A 160 2.11 -37.27 -5.09
N ASN A 161 1.23 -37.19 -6.07
CA ASN A 161 0.69 -38.37 -6.78
C ASN A 161 1.46 -38.71 -8.06
N ARG A 162 2.75 -38.30 -8.13
CA ARG A 162 3.59 -38.45 -9.34
C ARG A 162 3.63 -39.88 -9.90
N LEU A 163 3.50 -40.92 -9.04
CA LEU A 163 3.51 -42.30 -9.46
C LEU A 163 2.24 -42.71 -10.23
N HIS A 164 1.08 -42.19 -9.86
CA HIS A 164 -0.18 -42.40 -10.57
C HIS A 164 -0.21 -41.73 -11.94
N PHE A 165 0.54 -40.65 -12.11
CA PHE A 165 0.59 -39.86 -13.35
C PHE A 165 1.71 -40.28 -14.31
N LYS A 166 2.47 -41.33 -13.96
CA LYS A 166 3.52 -41.89 -14.84
C LYS A 166 2.97 -42.57 -16.09
N SER A 167 1.66 -42.90 -16.15
CA SER A 167 1.09 -43.51 -17.35
C SER A 167 1.05 -42.50 -18.49
N THR A 168 1.47 -42.90 -19.66
CA THR A 168 1.62 -42.04 -20.86
C THR A 168 0.31 -41.40 -21.29
N ASP A 169 -0.83 -42.01 -21.00
CA ASP A 169 -2.16 -41.56 -21.42
C ASP A 169 -2.72 -40.38 -20.57
N SER A 170 -2.20 -40.16 -19.36
CA SER A 170 -2.65 -39.09 -18.48
C SER A 170 -1.97 -37.75 -18.74
N LEU A 171 -0.79 -37.74 -19.35
CA LEU A 171 0.03 -36.58 -19.55
C LEU A 171 -0.65 -35.45 -20.36
N PRO A 172 -1.33 -35.73 -21.51
CA PRO A 172 -2.02 -34.67 -22.28
C PRO A 172 -3.15 -34.02 -21.48
N LEU A 173 -3.85 -34.77 -20.68
CA LEU A 173 -4.97 -34.29 -19.85
C LEU A 173 -4.47 -33.40 -18.70
N LEU A 174 -3.35 -33.79 -18.08
CA LEU A 174 -2.66 -33.00 -17.06
C LEU A 174 -2.18 -31.66 -17.62
N LEU A 175 -1.52 -31.68 -18.78
CA LEU A 175 -1.03 -30.48 -19.43
C LEU A 175 -2.17 -29.54 -19.81
N LYS A 176 -3.28 -30.07 -20.35
CA LYS A 176 -4.47 -29.27 -20.68
C LYS A 176 -5.08 -28.58 -19.46
N LYS A 177 -5.20 -29.30 -18.32
CA LYS A 177 -5.74 -28.73 -17.08
C LYS A 177 -4.78 -27.70 -16.48
N THR A 178 -3.48 -27.97 -16.48
CA THR A 178 -2.46 -27.01 -16.01
C THR A 178 -2.46 -25.75 -16.85
N ASP A 179 -2.50 -25.85 -18.18
CA ASP A 179 -2.56 -24.71 -19.09
C ASP A 179 -3.81 -23.85 -18.85
N ALA A 180 -4.96 -24.49 -18.66
CA ALA A 180 -6.20 -23.78 -18.35
C ALA A 180 -6.13 -22.99 -17.04
N LEU A 181 -5.57 -23.58 -15.97
CA LEU A 181 -5.42 -22.91 -14.67
C LEU A 181 -4.41 -21.76 -14.75
N VAL A 182 -3.26 -21.99 -15.40
CA VAL A 182 -2.23 -20.96 -15.58
C VAL A 182 -2.75 -19.81 -16.42
N LYS A 183 -3.45 -20.07 -17.53
CA LYS A 183 -4.08 -19.02 -18.35
C LYS A 183 -5.08 -18.21 -17.56
N ALA A 184 -5.94 -18.85 -16.78
CA ALA A 184 -6.91 -18.16 -15.93
C ALA A 184 -6.22 -17.25 -14.89
N TYR A 185 -5.16 -17.74 -14.25
CA TYR A 185 -4.35 -16.97 -13.30
C TYR A 185 -3.66 -15.78 -13.96
N VAL A 186 -2.99 -15.98 -15.10
CA VAL A 186 -2.29 -14.92 -15.84
C VAL A 186 -3.26 -13.85 -16.31
N MET A 187 -4.43 -14.23 -16.85
CA MET A 187 -5.47 -13.26 -17.21
C MET A 187 -5.98 -12.45 -16.01
N ALA A 188 -6.26 -13.09 -14.90
CA ALA A 188 -6.70 -12.40 -13.69
C ALA A 188 -5.62 -11.45 -13.16
N ARG A 189 -4.34 -11.86 -13.19
CA ARG A 189 -3.19 -11.02 -12.81
C ARG A 189 -3.03 -9.82 -13.73
N LYS A 190 -3.20 -10.00 -15.05
CA LYS A 190 -3.20 -8.90 -16.03
C LYS A 190 -4.33 -7.90 -15.71
N THR A 191 -5.56 -8.37 -15.54
CA THR A 191 -6.69 -7.51 -15.19
C THR A 191 -6.45 -6.74 -13.88
N ARG A 192 -5.84 -7.38 -12.87
CA ARG A 192 -5.42 -6.71 -11.64
C ARG A 192 -4.42 -5.59 -11.91
N SER A 193 -3.40 -5.85 -12.72
CA SER A 193 -2.40 -4.86 -13.11
C SER A 193 -3.04 -3.69 -13.86
N ASP A 194 -3.93 -3.96 -14.79
CA ASP A 194 -4.61 -2.92 -15.58
C ASP A 194 -5.49 -2.02 -14.69
N ILE A 195 -6.17 -2.58 -13.69
CA ILE A 195 -6.99 -1.80 -12.75
C ILE A 195 -6.13 -1.02 -11.77
N LEU A 196 -5.18 -1.66 -11.09
CA LEU A 196 -4.41 -1.04 -10.02
C LEU A 196 -3.31 -0.12 -10.54
N SER A 197 -2.50 -0.59 -11.48
CA SER A 197 -1.38 0.19 -12.03
C SER A 197 -1.80 1.06 -13.21
N GLY A 198 -2.82 0.65 -13.96
CA GLY A 198 -3.35 1.41 -15.09
C GLY A 198 -4.33 2.49 -14.64
N ALA A 199 -5.56 2.10 -14.32
CA ALA A 199 -6.64 3.05 -14.08
C ALA A 199 -6.49 3.82 -12.76
N GLN A 200 -6.19 3.13 -11.66
CA GLN A 200 -6.05 3.76 -10.34
C GLN A 200 -4.87 4.73 -10.30
N TYR A 201 -3.70 4.29 -10.76
CA TYR A 201 -2.49 5.13 -10.77
C TYR A 201 -2.70 6.39 -11.64
N LYS A 202 -3.19 6.22 -12.88
CA LYS A 202 -3.46 7.35 -13.79
C LYS A 202 -4.45 8.33 -13.19
N SER A 203 -5.56 7.85 -12.60
CA SER A 203 -6.55 8.70 -11.95
C SER A 203 -5.97 9.46 -10.76
N THR A 204 -5.10 8.82 -9.97
CA THR A 204 -4.42 9.46 -8.84
C THR A 204 -3.47 10.55 -9.31
N VAL A 205 -2.69 10.30 -10.37
CA VAL A 205 -1.77 11.30 -10.95
C VAL A 205 -2.54 12.49 -11.50
N VAL A 206 -3.61 12.27 -12.25
CA VAL A 206 -4.47 13.36 -12.75
C VAL A 206 -5.08 14.14 -11.61
N PHE A 207 -5.60 13.46 -10.59
CA PHE A 207 -6.16 14.13 -9.40
C PHE A 207 -5.11 14.97 -8.68
N GLN A 208 -3.89 14.47 -8.50
CA GLN A 208 -2.79 15.23 -7.90
C GLN A 208 -2.41 16.46 -8.75
N ALA A 209 -2.34 16.30 -10.07
CA ALA A 209 -2.05 17.43 -10.95
C ALA A 209 -3.11 18.52 -10.84
N VAL A 210 -4.40 18.17 -10.84
CA VAL A 210 -5.52 19.11 -10.65
C VAL A 210 -5.45 19.75 -9.27
N ALA A 211 -5.16 18.97 -8.23
CA ALA A 211 -5.03 19.48 -6.86
C ALA A 211 -3.88 20.49 -6.72
N HIS A 212 -2.70 20.21 -7.27
CA HIS A 212 -1.58 21.16 -7.22
C HIS A 212 -1.86 22.42 -8.02
N SER A 213 -2.38 22.28 -9.25
CA SER A 213 -2.71 23.43 -10.10
C SER A 213 -3.81 24.31 -9.47
N GLY A 214 -4.83 23.69 -8.88
CA GLY A 214 -5.89 24.40 -8.18
C GLY A 214 -5.40 25.15 -6.94
N MET A 215 -4.46 24.54 -6.20
CA MET A 215 -3.85 25.19 -5.03
C MET A 215 -3.04 26.43 -5.42
N ILE A 216 -2.24 26.32 -6.49
CA ILE A 216 -1.45 27.44 -7.02
C ILE A 216 -2.39 28.55 -7.56
N GLY A 217 -3.43 28.15 -8.30
CA GLY A 217 -4.43 29.09 -8.82
C GLY A 217 -5.18 29.83 -7.71
N LEU A 218 -5.62 29.13 -6.68
CA LEU A 218 -6.30 29.72 -5.53
C LEU A 218 -5.36 30.64 -4.74
N GLY A 219 -4.10 30.23 -4.52
CA GLY A 219 -3.10 31.08 -3.87
C GLY A 219 -2.79 32.33 -4.67
N GLY A 220 -2.64 32.24 -6.00
CA GLY A 220 -2.44 33.37 -6.89
C GLY A 220 -3.62 34.32 -6.89
N TRP A 221 -4.85 33.80 -6.90
CA TRP A 221 -6.06 34.64 -6.83
C TRP A 221 -6.23 35.36 -5.49
N LEU A 222 -5.80 34.75 -4.39
CA LEU A 222 -5.86 35.40 -3.07
C LEU A 222 -4.79 36.48 -2.87
N LEU A 223 -3.73 36.48 -3.72
CA LEU A 223 -2.66 37.46 -3.68
C LEU A 223 -2.89 38.63 -4.67
N SER A 224 -3.82 38.53 -5.60
CA SER A 224 -4.22 39.58 -6.55
C SER A 224 -5.29 40.50 -5.96
#